data_b1c9a5f59c89643c1007613b0fe65613
#
_entry.id   b1c9a5f59c89643c1007613b0fe65613
#
_cell.length_a   1.000
_cell.length_b   1.000
_cell.length_c   1.000
_cell.angle_alpha   90.00
_cell.angle_beta   90.00
_cell.angle_gamma   90.00
#
_symmetry.space_group_name_H-M   'P 1'
#
loop_
_entity.id
_entity.type
_entity.pdbx_description
1 polymer ?
#
loop_
_entity_poly.entity_id
_entity_poly.type
_entity_poly.pdbx_seq_one_letter_code
_entity_poly.pdbx_strand_id
1 'polypeptide(L)'
;SNFLNKNNVELIGADLKAINKAEDRKLFKESMERINVNVCPSGIASNLSEAKEVSKKISSYPLIIRPAFTLGGVGGGIAFNLEEFVDLCTTGLEESPSNQILIEKSLIGWKEFELEVMRDTADNVVIVCSIENLDPMGVHTGDSITVAPAQTLTDKEYQRLRDLSLKIIREVGVETGGS
;
A
#
# COMPACT_ATOMS: atom_id res chain seq x y z
N SER A 1 -0.73 0.68 23.13
CA SER A 1 -1.95 0.96 23.89
C SER A 1 -1.56 1.44 25.30
N ASN A 2 -2.39 2.32 25.89
CA ASN A 2 -2.20 2.79 27.27
C ASN A 2 -2.05 1.65 28.30
N PHE A 3 -2.53 0.47 27.98
CA PHE A 3 -2.44 -0.71 28.85
C PHE A 3 -1.00 -1.24 28.98
N LEU A 4 -0.27 -1.38 27.89
CA LEU A 4 1.13 -1.85 27.92
C LEU A 4 2.01 -0.85 28.67
N ASN A 5 1.91 0.43 28.35
CA ASN A 5 2.68 1.49 29.04
C ASN A 5 2.39 1.56 30.54
N LYS A 6 1.12 1.39 30.96
CA LYS A 6 0.73 1.37 32.38
C LYS A 6 1.31 0.18 33.15
N ASN A 7 1.62 -0.90 32.46
CA ASN A 7 2.17 -2.12 33.05
C ASN A 7 3.69 -2.27 32.83
N ASN A 8 4.37 -1.24 32.33
CA ASN A 8 5.78 -1.27 31.97
C ASN A 8 6.15 -2.44 31.05
N VAL A 9 5.25 -2.76 30.10
CA VAL A 9 5.48 -3.78 29.08
C VAL A 9 5.93 -3.09 27.81
N GLU A 10 7.11 -3.42 27.35
CA GLU A 10 7.65 -2.95 26.06
C GLU A 10 7.12 -3.82 24.92
N LEU A 11 6.70 -3.17 23.84
CA LEU A 11 6.31 -3.84 22.61
C LEU A 11 7.58 -4.04 21.77
N ILE A 12 7.99 -5.29 21.60
CA ILE A 12 9.11 -5.66 20.73
C ILE A 12 8.64 -5.73 19.27
N GLY A 13 9.48 -5.37 18.32
CA GLY A 13 9.14 -5.22 16.92
C GLY A 13 8.78 -3.77 16.58
N ALA A 14 7.73 -3.55 15.80
CA ALA A 14 7.27 -2.21 15.49
C ALA A 14 6.45 -1.61 16.64
N ASP A 15 6.63 -0.33 16.94
CA ASP A 15 5.82 0.38 17.90
C ASP A 15 4.40 0.67 17.35
N LEU A 16 3.47 1.06 18.20
CA LEU A 16 2.09 1.34 17.80
C LEU A 16 1.95 2.49 16.78
N LYS A 17 2.90 3.43 16.78
CA LYS A 17 2.88 4.55 15.81
C LYS A 17 3.30 4.04 14.44
N ALA A 18 4.34 3.21 14.39
CA ALA A 18 4.78 2.57 13.15
C ALA A 18 3.70 1.65 12.58
N ILE A 19 3.08 0.81 13.43
CA ILE A 19 1.96 -0.05 13.03
C ILE A 19 0.81 0.79 12.45
N ASN A 20 0.38 1.84 13.15
CA ASN A 20 -0.70 2.68 12.66
C ASN A 20 -0.36 3.38 11.33
N LYS A 21 0.89 3.86 11.17
CA LYS A 21 1.33 4.46 9.90
C LYS A 21 1.35 3.45 8.76
N ALA A 22 1.73 2.21 9.03
CA ALA A 22 1.79 1.16 8.01
C ALA A 22 0.40 0.65 7.61
N GLU A 23 -0.49 0.45 8.60
CA GLU A 23 -1.81 -0.15 8.39
C GLU A 23 -2.87 0.85 7.90
N ASP A 24 -2.83 2.10 8.37
CA ASP A 24 -3.76 3.13 7.94
C ASP A 24 -3.32 3.75 6.62
N ARG A 25 -4.07 3.47 5.55
CA ARG A 25 -3.76 3.91 4.18
C ARG A 25 -3.63 5.43 4.04
N LYS A 26 -4.41 6.20 4.80
CA LYS A 26 -4.35 7.66 4.78
C LYS A 26 -3.06 8.14 5.44
N LEU A 27 -2.75 7.62 6.63
CA LEU A 27 -1.52 7.96 7.35
C LEU A 27 -0.28 7.54 6.57
N PHE A 28 -0.33 6.36 5.92
CA PHE A 28 0.74 5.91 5.04
C PHE A 28 0.96 6.87 3.87
N LYS A 29 -0.11 7.22 3.15
CA LYS A 29 -0.05 8.16 2.03
C LYS A 29 0.53 9.51 2.45
N GLU A 30 0.03 10.10 3.54
CA GLU A 30 0.54 11.36 4.08
C GLU A 30 2.03 11.25 4.48
N SER A 31 2.45 10.09 5.00
CA SER A 31 3.85 9.82 5.33
C SER A 31 4.73 9.79 4.07
N MET A 32 4.28 9.14 3.02
CA MET A 32 5.01 9.09 1.75
C MET A 32 5.10 10.47 1.08
N GLU A 33 4.04 11.25 1.13
CA GLU A 33 4.02 12.64 0.62
C GLU A 33 5.05 13.52 1.34
N ARG A 34 5.19 13.40 2.67
CA ARG A 34 6.20 14.14 3.46
C ARG A 34 7.63 13.89 3.01
N ILE A 35 7.94 12.68 2.59
CA ILE A 35 9.29 12.30 2.13
C ILE A 35 9.45 12.35 0.61
N ASN A 36 8.46 12.90 -0.11
CA ASN A 36 8.41 13.00 -1.57
C ASN A 36 8.55 11.62 -2.26
N VAL A 37 7.87 10.61 -1.74
CA VAL A 37 7.74 9.29 -2.36
C VAL A 37 6.38 9.20 -3.02
N ASN A 38 6.37 8.86 -4.31
CA ASN A 38 5.13 8.70 -5.05
C ASN A 38 4.37 7.46 -4.59
N VAL A 39 3.08 7.62 -4.38
CA VAL A 39 2.13 6.52 -4.16
C VAL A 39 1.12 6.48 -5.29
N CYS A 40 0.44 5.36 -5.41
CA CYS A 40 -0.61 5.22 -6.41
C CYS A 40 -1.69 6.30 -6.20
N PRO A 41 -2.08 7.04 -7.27
CA PRO A 41 -3.17 8.00 -7.19
C PRO A 41 -4.43 7.33 -6.65
N SER A 42 -4.97 7.87 -5.57
CA SER A 42 -6.09 7.27 -4.84
C SER A 42 -6.92 8.32 -4.13
N GLY A 43 -8.14 7.96 -3.77
CA GLY A 43 -9.02 8.78 -2.94
C GLY A 43 -10.10 7.96 -2.27
N ILE A 44 -10.62 8.47 -1.15
CA ILE A 44 -11.72 7.86 -0.42
C ILE A 44 -13.00 8.59 -0.80
N ALA A 45 -14.10 7.84 -0.91
CA ALA A 45 -15.42 8.36 -1.16
C ALA A 45 -16.45 7.70 -0.22
N SER A 46 -17.41 8.49 0.26
CA SER A 46 -18.51 8.05 1.11
C SER A 46 -19.86 8.05 0.38
N ASN A 47 -19.85 8.48 -0.86
CA ASN A 47 -21.01 8.46 -1.75
C ASN A 47 -20.57 8.50 -3.22
N LEU A 48 -21.50 8.22 -4.12
CA LEU A 48 -21.22 8.11 -5.54
C LEU A 48 -20.77 9.46 -6.18
N SER A 49 -21.21 10.59 -5.64
CA SER A 49 -20.78 11.91 -6.14
C SER A 49 -19.30 12.15 -5.84
N GLU A 50 -18.88 11.89 -4.62
CA GLU A 50 -17.46 11.94 -4.24
C GLU A 50 -16.62 10.94 -5.03
N ALA A 51 -17.14 9.72 -5.24
CA ALA A 51 -16.47 8.71 -6.04
C ALA A 51 -16.19 9.20 -7.48
N LYS A 52 -17.15 9.84 -8.12
CA LYS A 52 -16.99 10.44 -9.44
C LYS A 52 -15.94 11.58 -9.45
N GLU A 53 -15.87 12.39 -8.40
CA GLU A 53 -14.84 13.43 -8.28
C GLU A 53 -13.43 12.84 -8.10
N VAL A 54 -13.30 11.76 -7.33
CA VAL A 54 -12.04 11.03 -7.20
C VAL A 54 -11.62 10.43 -8.54
N SER A 55 -12.54 9.77 -9.24
CA SER A 55 -12.30 9.19 -10.57
C SER A 55 -11.80 10.25 -11.58
N LYS A 56 -12.42 11.43 -11.61
CA LYS A 56 -11.96 12.55 -12.46
C LYS A 56 -10.54 13.01 -12.13
N LYS A 57 -10.18 13.06 -10.84
CA LYS A 57 -8.81 13.44 -10.41
C LYS A 57 -7.76 12.41 -10.81
N ILE A 58 -8.09 11.14 -10.75
CA ILE A 58 -7.20 10.04 -11.20
C ILE A 58 -7.10 10.04 -12.74
N SER A 59 -8.17 10.43 -13.44
CA SER A 59 -8.26 10.67 -14.88
C SER A 59 -7.87 9.50 -15.80
N SER A 60 -7.88 8.27 -15.33
CA SER A 60 -7.56 7.09 -16.16
C SER A 60 -8.23 5.83 -15.65
N TYR A 61 -8.74 5.01 -16.55
CA TYR A 61 -9.12 3.62 -16.29
C TYR A 61 -7.96 2.69 -16.65
N PRO A 62 -7.93 1.46 -16.10
CA PRO A 62 -8.84 0.91 -15.10
C PRO A 62 -8.62 1.49 -13.70
N LEU A 63 -9.69 1.43 -12.89
CA LEU A 63 -9.71 1.85 -11.48
C LEU A 63 -10.00 0.64 -10.59
N ILE A 64 -9.35 0.59 -9.43
CA ILE A 64 -9.62 -0.41 -8.39
C ILE A 64 -10.55 0.23 -7.37
N ILE A 65 -11.62 -0.47 -7.01
CA ILE A 65 -12.56 -0.09 -5.96
C ILE A 65 -12.42 -1.09 -4.82
N ARG A 66 -12.21 -0.59 -3.61
CA ARG A 66 -12.07 -1.43 -2.41
C ARG A 66 -12.95 -0.88 -1.30
N PRO A 67 -14.00 -1.59 -0.89
CA PRO A 67 -14.78 -1.22 0.29
C PRO A 67 -13.90 -1.21 1.54
N ALA A 68 -14.17 -0.26 2.44
CA ALA A 68 -13.46 -0.20 3.71
C ALA A 68 -14.00 -1.29 4.67
N PHE A 69 -13.09 -1.91 5.42
CA PHE A 69 -13.40 -2.91 6.46
C PHE A 69 -14.15 -4.16 5.98
N THR A 70 -14.05 -4.54 4.72
CA THR A 70 -14.56 -5.82 4.21
C THR A 70 -13.47 -6.90 4.24
N LEU A 71 -13.87 -8.14 4.51
CA LEU A 71 -13.00 -9.30 4.46
C LEU A 71 -13.12 -10.00 3.10
N GLY A 72 -12.01 -10.51 2.60
CA GLY A 72 -12.02 -11.37 1.41
C GLY A 72 -12.36 -10.67 0.08
N GLY A 73 -12.25 -9.34 0.02
CA GLY A 73 -12.47 -8.60 -1.24
C GLY A 73 -13.94 -8.47 -1.68
N VAL A 74 -14.88 -8.76 -0.78
CA VAL A 74 -16.33 -8.62 -1.05
C VAL A 74 -16.67 -7.17 -1.42
N GLY A 75 -17.44 -6.98 -2.48
CA GLY A 75 -17.88 -5.66 -2.98
C GLY A 75 -16.79 -4.83 -3.66
N GLY A 76 -15.57 -5.35 -3.76
CA GLY A 76 -14.45 -4.72 -4.48
C GLY A 76 -14.30 -5.26 -5.90
N GLY A 77 -13.56 -4.52 -6.73
CA GLY A 77 -13.30 -4.96 -8.11
C GLY A 77 -12.50 -3.94 -8.92
N ILE A 78 -12.35 -4.26 -10.19
CA ILE A 78 -11.64 -3.41 -11.15
C ILE A 78 -12.63 -2.94 -12.19
N ALA A 79 -12.76 -1.63 -12.32
CA ALA A 79 -13.59 -0.99 -13.33
C ALA A 79 -12.75 -0.57 -14.53
N PHE A 80 -13.13 -1.00 -15.72
CA PHE A 80 -12.47 -0.64 -16.97
C PHE A 80 -13.15 0.52 -17.69
N ASN A 81 -14.36 0.87 -17.26
CA ASN A 81 -15.16 1.95 -17.82
C ASN A 81 -16.06 2.58 -16.76
N LEU A 82 -16.78 3.63 -17.14
CA LEU A 82 -17.65 4.39 -16.23
C LEU A 82 -18.85 3.57 -15.72
N GLU A 83 -19.41 2.69 -16.53
CA GLU A 83 -20.57 1.86 -16.14
C GLU A 83 -20.17 0.89 -15.02
N GLU A 84 -19.13 0.09 -15.26
CA GLU A 84 -18.56 -0.79 -14.25
C GLU A 84 -18.13 -0.04 -12.98
N PHE A 85 -17.57 1.16 -13.13
CA PHE A 85 -17.18 2.00 -12.00
C PHE A 85 -18.38 2.39 -11.13
N VAL A 86 -19.49 2.79 -11.74
CA VAL A 86 -20.70 3.17 -10.99
C VAL A 86 -21.28 1.98 -10.24
N ASP A 87 -21.34 0.81 -10.89
CA ASP A 87 -21.89 -0.40 -10.28
C ASP A 87 -21.04 -0.89 -9.13
N LEU A 88 -19.71 -0.95 -9.30
CA LEU A 88 -18.79 -1.33 -8.24
C LEU A 88 -18.77 -0.34 -7.08
N CYS A 89 -18.85 0.97 -7.35
CA CYS A 89 -18.91 1.96 -6.27
C CYS A 89 -20.23 1.83 -5.48
N THR A 90 -21.35 1.59 -6.14
CA THR A 90 -22.64 1.41 -5.47
C THR A 90 -22.62 0.19 -4.57
N THR A 91 -22.25 -0.96 -5.12
CA THR A 91 -22.11 -2.22 -4.35
C THR A 91 -21.11 -2.07 -3.22
N GLY A 92 -19.94 -1.47 -3.48
CA GLY A 92 -18.89 -1.30 -2.49
C GLY A 92 -19.30 -0.37 -1.32
N LEU A 93 -20.08 0.67 -1.58
CA LEU A 93 -20.62 1.55 -0.53
C LEU A 93 -21.66 0.83 0.33
N GLU A 94 -22.50 -0.03 -0.26
CA GLU A 94 -23.51 -0.82 0.44
C GLU A 94 -22.85 -1.91 1.33
N GLU A 95 -21.84 -2.59 0.82
CA GLU A 95 -21.12 -3.66 1.53
C GLU A 95 -20.16 -3.13 2.61
N SER A 96 -19.73 -1.87 2.54
CA SER A 96 -18.82 -1.28 3.51
C SER A 96 -19.53 -0.93 4.82
N PRO A 97 -19.14 -1.48 5.99
CA PRO A 97 -19.70 -1.13 7.28
C PRO A 97 -19.61 0.35 7.63
N SER A 98 -18.66 1.06 7.05
CA SER A 98 -18.46 2.51 7.23
C SER A 98 -19.03 3.37 6.10
N ASN A 99 -19.72 2.76 5.12
CA ASN A 99 -20.15 3.42 3.88
C ASN A 99 -19.01 4.17 3.19
N GLN A 100 -17.81 3.58 3.15
CA GLN A 100 -16.63 4.17 2.53
C GLN A 100 -15.98 3.20 1.55
N ILE A 101 -15.53 3.72 0.43
CA ILE A 101 -14.74 3.01 -0.56
C ILE A 101 -13.43 3.75 -0.81
N LEU A 102 -12.37 2.99 -1.04
CA LEU A 102 -11.13 3.50 -1.60
C LEU A 102 -11.15 3.26 -3.11
N ILE A 103 -10.79 4.28 -3.87
CA ILE A 103 -10.65 4.25 -5.32
C ILE A 103 -9.20 4.50 -5.64
N GLU A 104 -8.58 3.61 -6.40
CA GLU A 104 -7.17 3.68 -6.75
C GLU A 104 -6.99 3.50 -8.26
N LYS A 105 -5.95 4.13 -8.82
CA LYS A 105 -5.50 3.82 -10.17
C LYS A 105 -5.03 2.37 -10.23
N SER A 106 -5.50 1.61 -11.21
CA SER A 106 -4.99 0.24 -11.41
C SER A 106 -3.58 0.27 -12.01
N LEU A 107 -2.73 -0.57 -11.47
CA LEU A 107 -1.37 -0.83 -11.97
C LEU A 107 -1.26 -2.21 -12.62
N ILE A 108 -2.37 -2.81 -13.05
CA ILE A 108 -2.37 -4.09 -13.76
C ILE A 108 -1.37 -4.06 -14.91
N GLY A 109 -0.58 -5.12 -15.00
CA GLY A 109 0.44 -5.27 -16.06
C GLY A 109 1.77 -4.56 -15.78
N TRP A 110 1.90 -3.84 -14.66
CA TRP A 110 3.18 -3.30 -14.24
C TRP A 110 4.07 -4.40 -13.68
N LYS A 111 5.37 -4.18 -13.70
CA LYS A 111 6.33 -5.01 -12.97
C LYS A 111 6.23 -4.74 -11.48
N GLU A 112 6.39 -5.78 -10.68
CA GLU A 112 6.36 -5.73 -9.23
C GLU A 112 7.73 -6.13 -8.66
N PHE A 113 8.26 -5.27 -7.80
CA PHE A 113 9.51 -5.49 -7.09
C PHE A 113 9.31 -5.21 -5.61
N GLU A 114 9.93 -6.04 -4.79
CA GLU A 114 9.92 -5.90 -3.35
C GLU A 114 11.36 -5.82 -2.82
N LEU A 115 11.58 -5.10 -1.75
CA LEU A 115 12.86 -5.07 -1.04
C LEU A 115 12.63 -5.41 0.42
N GLU A 116 13.25 -6.48 0.88
CA GLU A 116 13.30 -6.83 2.29
C GLU A 116 14.31 -5.92 3.00
N VAL A 117 13.82 -5.20 4.00
CA VAL A 117 14.59 -4.16 4.69
C VAL A 117 14.54 -4.41 6.19
N MET A 118 15.70 -4.34 6.84
CA MET A 118 15.79 -4.40 8.31
C MET A 118 16.42 -3.12 8.84
N ARG A 119 15.87 -2.61 9.95
CA ARG A 119 16.40 -1.46 10.66
C ARG A 119 16.46 -1.76 12.16
N ASP A 120 17.53 -1.34 12.82
CA ASP A 120 17.67 -1.44 14.28
C ASP A 120 17.41 -0.10 15.00
N THR A 121 17.42 -0.13 16.31
CA THR A 121 17.24 1.08 17.17
C THR A 121 18.39 2.08 17.08
N ALA A 122 19.54 1.69 16.54
CA ALA A 122 20.69 2.56 16.29
C ALA A 122 20.68 3.18 14.87
N ASP A 123 19.58 3.00 14.14
CA ASP A 123 19.40 3.45 12.75
C ASP A 123 20.34 2.78 11.73
N ASN A 124 20.88 1.60 12.05
CA ASN A 124 21.52 0.78 11.05
C ASN A 124 20.44 0.15 10.18
N VAL A 125 20.58 0.31 8.85
CA VAL A 125 19.60 -0.21 7.90
C VAL A 125 20.29 -1.12 6.89
N VAL A 126 19.71 -2.30 6.67
CA VAL A 126 20.19 -3.30 5.72
C VAL A 126 19.09 -3.63 4.73
N ILE A 127 19.41 -3.61 3.44
CA ILE A 127 18.59 -4.25 2.42
C ILE A 127 19.03 -5.73 2.37
N VAL A 128 18.16 -6.59 2.86
CA VAL A 128 18.43 -8.04 2.97
C VAL A 128 18.47 -8.67 1.59
N CYS A 129 17.44 -8.42 0.79
CA CYS A 129 17.36 -8.85 -0.60
C CYS A 129 16.39 -7.98 -1.42
N SER A 130 16.52 -8.08 -2.73
CA SER A 130 15.53 -7.60 -3.70
C SER A 130 14.79 -8.79 -4.28
N ILE A 131 13.50 -8.64 -4.48
CA ILE A 131 12.61 -9.68 -4.99
C ILE A 131 11.92 -9.14 -6.24
N GLU A 132 11.76 -9.99 -7.24
CA GLU A 132 11.00 -9.70 -8.44
C GLU A 132 9.87 -10.73 -8.59
N ASN A 133 8.65 -10.26 -8.75
CA ASN A 133 7.52 -11.08 -9.15
C ASN A 133 7.53 -11.16 -10.69
N LEU A 134 7.67 -12.38 -11.24
CA LEU A 134 7.72 -12.58 -12.70
C LEU A 134 6.37 -12.35 -13.35
N ASP A 135 5.30 -12.64 -12.63
CA ASP A 135 3.95 -12.33 -13.06
C ASP A 135 3.68 -10.81 -12.90
N PRO A 136 2.93 -10.21 -13.84
CA PRO A 136 2.63 -8.80 -13.75
C PRO A 136 1.73 -8.47 -12.56
N MET A 137 1.77 -7.24 -12.08
CA MET A 137 0.90 -6.75 -11.02
C MET A 137 -0.57 -7.00 -11.36
N GLY A 138 -1.32 -7.50 -10.38
CA GLY A 138 -2.69 -8.00 -10.50
C GLY A 138 -2.82 -9.49 -10.24
N VAL A 139 -1.74 -10.25 -10.35
CA VAL A 139 -1.63 -11.61 -9.83
C VAL A 139 -1.29 -11.53 -8.34
N HIS A 140 -1.94 -12.32 -7.50
CA HIS A 140 -1.65 -12.33 -6.06
C HIS A 140 -0.20 -12.81 -5.82
N THR A 141 0.55 -12.12 -4.96
CA THR A 141 1.97 -12.43 -4.69
C THR A 141 2.19 -13.88 -4.30
N GLY A 142 1.27 -14.49 -3.53
CA GLY A 142 1.34 -15.90 -3.14
C GLY A 142 1.13 -16.90 -4.30
N ASP A 143 0.63 -16.44 -5.43
CA ASP A 143 0.37 -17.26 -6.65
C ASP A 143 1.38 -16.93 -7.77
N SER A 144 2.27 -15.96 -7.54
CA SER A 144 3.29 -15.53 -8.49
C SER A 144 4.60 -16.26 -8.29
N ILE A 145 5.36 -16.42 -9.38
CA ILE A 145 6.74 -16.88 -9.32
C ILE A 145 7.61 -15.71 -8.84
N THR A 146 8.19 -15.85 -7.67
CA THR A 146 9.10 -14.87 -7.07
C THR A 146 10.56 -15.28 -7.20
N VAL A 147 11.41 -14.34 -7.57
CA VAL A 147 12.85 -14.56 -7.73
C VAL A 147 13.62 -13.56 -6.88
N ALA A 148 14.56 -14.04 -6.09
CA ALA A 148 15.50 -13.24 -5.32
C ALA A 148 16.94 -13.66 -5.66
N PRO A 149 17.85 -12.73 -5.97
CA PRO A 149 17.61 -11.28 -6.15
C PRO A 149 16.85 -10.96 -7.45
N ALA A 150 16.25 -9.76 -7.53
CA ALA A 150 15.61 -9.26 -8.75
C ALA A 150 16.56 -9.33 -9.95
N GLN A 151 16.05 -9.80 -11.09
CA GLN A 151 16.87 -10.13 -12.27
C GLN A 151 16.84 -9.06 -13.36
N THR A 152 15.76 -8.27 -13.43
CA THR A 152 15.51 -7.35 -14.55
C THR A 152 15.72 -5.87 -14.21
N LEU A 153 16.13 -5.56 -12.98
CA LEU A 153 16.52 -4.20 -12.59
C LEU A 153 17.90 -3.85 -13.12
N THR A 154 18.03 -2.66 -13.68
CA THR A 154 19.34 -2.06 -13.89
C THR A 154 19.93 -1.62 -12.54
N ASP A 155 21.24 -1.48 -12.45
CA ASP A 155 21.91 -1.00 -11.23
C ASP A 155 21.35 0.37 -10.78
N LYS A 156 21.08 1.27 -11.70
CA LYS A 156 20.49 2.58 -11.40
C LYS A 156 19.08 2.49 -10.80
N GLU A 157 18.26 1.60 -11.32
CA GLU A 157 16.90 1.36 -10.78
C GLU A 157 16.99 0.72 -9.40
N TYR A 158 17.84 -0.27 -9.23
CA TYR A 158 18.07 -0.89 -7.94
C TYR A 158 18.53 0.12 -6.87
N GLN A 159 19.52 0.96 -7.19
CA GLN A 159 19.98 2.00 -6.25
C GLN A 159 18.87 2.98 -5.90
N ARG A 160 18.04 3.37 -6.87
CA ARG A 160 16.87 4.21 -6.62
C ARG A 160 15.86 3.55 -5.67
N LEU A 161 15.52 2.28 -5.89
CA LEU A 161 14.61 1.54 -5.01
C LEU A 161 15.20 1.40 -3.61
N ARG A 162 16.50 1.12 -3.49
CA ARG A 162 17.22 1.08 -2.23
C ARG A 162 17.11 2.40 -1.47
N ASP A 163 17.41 3.53 -2.13
CA ASP A 163 17.33 4.86 -1.51
C ASP A 163 15.91 5.19 -1.03
N LEU A 164 14.89 4.80 -1.80
CA LEU A 164 13.48 4.95 -1.42
C LEU A 164 13.15 4.09 -0.20
N SER A 165 13.56 2.84 -0.19
CA SER A 165 13.33 1.92 0.94
C SER A 165 13.93 2.44 2.24
N LEU A 166 15.15 2.98 2.20
CA LEU A 166 15.80 3.61 3.35
C LEU A 166 15.01 4.80 3.90
N LYS A 167 14.43 5.61 3.01
CA LYS A 167 13.57 6.74 3.42
C LYS A 167 12.27 6.27 4.03
N ILE A 168 11.64 5.28 3.40
CA ILE A 168 10.34 4.74 3.82
C ILE A 168 10.43 4.09 5.20
N ILE A 169 11.40 3.19 5.43
CA ILE A 169 11.52 2.49 6.71
C ILE A 169 11.75 3.47 7.89
N ARG A 170 12.52 4.54 7.65
CA ARG A 170 12.74 5.60 8.64
C ARG A 170 11.50 6.43 8.89
N GLU A 171 10.76 6.82 7.84
CA GLU A 171 9.53 7.60 7.97
C GLU A 171 8.43 6.79 8.66
N VAL A 172 8.27 5.52 8.34
CA VAL A 172 7.32 4.62 9.02
C VAL A 172 7.70 4.48 10.49
N GLY A 173 9.01 4.36 10.77
CA GLY A 173 9.53 4.30 12.13
C GLY A 173 9.65 2.88 12.67
N VAL A 174 9.82 1.88 11.80
CA VAL A 174 10.13 0.50 12.23
C VAL A 174 11.56 0.47 12.75
N GLU A 175 11.77 -0.07 13.95
CA GLU A 175 13.07 -0.05 14.65
C GLU A 175 13.67 -1.43 14.94
N THR A 176 12.90 -2.50 14.78
CA THR A 176 13.37 -3.87 15.09
C THR A 176 12.82 -4.87 14.09
N GLY A 177 13.21 -4.74 12.88
CA GLY A 177 12.71 -5.52 11.75
C GLY A 177 12.11 -4.63 10.68
N GLY A 178 11.35 -5.19 9.78
CA GLY A 178 10.68 -4.52 8.68
C GLY A 178 10.72 -5.38 7.42
N SER A 179 9.75 -5.23 6.56
CA SER A 179 9.68 -5.78 5.21
C SER A 179 8.91 -4.83 4.31
#